data_ad3aa38b8632135f43a58581fee79cf6
#
_entry.id   ad3aa38b8632135f43a58581fee79cf6
#
_cell.length_a   1.000
_cell.length_b   1.000
_cell.length_c   1.000
_cell.angle_alpha   90.00
_cell.angle_beta   90.00
_cell.angle_gamma   90.00
#
_symmetry.space_group_name_H-M   'P 1'
#
loop_
_entity.id
_entity.type
_entity.pdbx_description
1 polymer ?
#
loop_
_entity_poly.entity_id
_entity_poly.type
_entity_poly.pdbx_seq_one_letter_code
_entity_poly.pdbx_strand_id
1 'polypeptide(L)'
;MRMTAYDLMDYDEVLEKYDPVMGLEVHVELATETKMFSTSSAHFGAEPNTNIDPVSLGLPGALPVVNAKGVEWAIKIGLALN
;
A
#
# COMPACT_ATOMS: atom_id res chain seq x y z
N MET A 1 22.58 -11.41 12.43
CA MET A 1 22.91 -12.74 13.02
C MET A 1 22.76 -13.82 11.95
N ARG A 2 23.75 -14.68 11.81
CA ARG A 2 23.70 -15.78 10.85
C ARG A 2 23.06 -16.99 11.51
N MET A 3 21.93 -17.46 10.98
CA MET A 3 21.32 -18.71 11.44
C MET A 3 22.12 -19.90 10.95
N THR A 4 22.35 -20.87 11.82
CA THR A 4 23.05 -22.11 11.49
C THR A 4 22.05 -23.23 11.18
N ALA A 5 22.45 -24.24 10.39
CA ALA A 5 21.55 -25.30 9.94
C ALA A 5 20.90 -26.11 11.08
N TYR A 6 21.55 -26.22 12.24
CA TYR A 6 21.00 -26.94 13.39
C TYR A 6 20.00 -26.13 14.22
N ASP A 7 19.84 -24.83 13.94
CA ASP A 7 18.79 -24.01 14.54
C ASP A 7 17.44 -24.15 13.80
N LEU A 8 17.44 -24.87 12.69
CA LEU A 8 16.28 -25.06 11.85
C LEU A 8 15.82 -26.52 11.90
N MET A 9 14.50 -26.71 11.95
CA MET A 9 13.90 -28.02 11.76
C MET A 9 13.91 -28.38 10.28
N ASP A 10 13.93 -29.67 9.97
CA ASP A 10 13.70 -30.15 8.60
C ASP A 10 12.30 -29.76 8.13
N TYR A 11 12.17 -29.41 6.85
CA TYR A 11 10.92 -28.91 6.28
C TYR A 11 9.76 -29.90 6.42
N ASP A 12 9.99 -31.17 6.13
CA ASP A 12 8.95 -32.20 6.24
C ASP A 12 8.52 -32.41 7.69
N GLU A 13 9.46 -32.37 8.63
CA GLU A 13 9.19 -32.44 10.07
C GLU A 13 8.34 -31.26 10.55
N VAL A 14 8.58 -30.06 10.01
CA VAL A 14 7.78 -28.84 10.32
C VAL A 14 6.35 -29.05 9.86
N LEU A 15 6.14 -29.55 8.65
CA LEU A 15 4.79 -29.77 8.11
C LEU A 15 3.99 -30.85 8.85
N GLU A 16 4.68 -31.82 9.49
CA GLU A 16 4.01 -32.80 10.34
C GLU A 16 3.54 -32.22 11.69
N LYS A 17 4.27 -31.24 12.23
CA LYS A 17 4.02 -30.68 13.57
C LYS A 17 3.23 -29.40 13.57
N TYR A 18 3.30 -28.62 12.51
CA TYR A 18 2.76 -27.25 12.43
C TYR A 18 1.91 -27.08 11.17
N ASP A 19 0.87 -26.30 11.32
CA ASP A 19 0.02 -25.86 10.22
C ASP A 19 0.43 -24.43 9.82
N PRO A 20 1.06 -24.24 8.65
CA PRO A 20 1.55 -22.92 8.25
C PRO A 20 0.38 -21.98 7.90
N VAL A 21 0.25 -20.90 8.64
CA VAL A 21 -0.72 -19.85 8.38
C VAL A 21 0.02 -18.58 7.96
N MET A 22 -0.30 -18.06 6.79
CA MET A 22 0.36 -16.88 6.23
C MET A 22 -0.65 -15.78 5.92
N GLY A 23 -0.30 -14.54 6.27
CA GLY A 23 -1.02 -13.35 5.83
C GLY A 23 -0.07 -12.47 5.01
N LEU A 24 -0.59 -11.87 3.95
CA LEU A 24 0.15 -10.93 3.11
C LEU A 24 -0.58 -9.60 3.06
N GLU A 25 0.15 -8.53 3.29
CA GLU A 25 -0.31 -7.18 3.06
C GLU A 25 0.55 -6.55 1.96
N VAL A 26 -0.12 -5.98 0.96
CA VAL A 26 0.57 -5.35 -0.17
C VAL A 26 0.16 -3.89 -0.28
N HIS A 27 1.14 -3.01 -0.24
CA HIS A 27 0.94 -1.57 -0.43
C HIS A 27 1.38 -1.17 -1.83
N VAL A 28 0.55 -0.41 -2.53
CA VAL A 28 0.84 0.07 -3.88
C VAL A 28 0.69 1.59 -3.92
N GLU A 29 1.73 2.27 -4.32
CA GLU A 29 1.69 3.70 -4.65
C GLU A 29 1.50 3.84 -6.15
N LEU A 30 0.34 4.35 -6.56
CA LEU A 30 0.06 4.59 -7.96
C LEU A 30 0.76 5.86 -8.43
N ALA A 31 1.25 5.87 -9.67
CA ALA A 31 1.93 7.02 -10.27
C ALA A 31 0.92 8.08 -10.80
N THR A 32 -0.11 8.37 -10.04
CA THR A 32 -1.08 9.42 -10.36
C THR A 32 -0.52 10.81 -10.05
N GLU A 33 -1.04 11.84 -10.72
CA GLU A 33 -0.61 13.21 -10.49
C GLU A 33 -1.10 13.76 -9.15
N THR A 34 -2.28 13.34 -8.72
CA THR A 34 -2.89 13.74 -7.45
C THR A 34 -3.08 12.55 -6.53
N LYS A 35 -3.28 12.83 -5.24
CA LYS A 35 -3.62 11.85 -4.23
C LYS A 35 -4.98 11.20 -4.51
N MET A 36 -5.26 10.07 -3.86
CA MET A 36 -6.49 9.30 -4.12
C MET A 36 -7.77 10.05 -3.74
N PHE A 37 -7.75 10.78 -2.63
CA PHE A 37 -8.94 11.46 -2.08
C PHE A 37 -8.79 12.97 -1.99
N SER A 38 -7.81 13.55 -2.65
CA SER A 38 -7.50 14.98 -2.61
C SER A 38 -6.92 15.43 -3.94
N THR A 39 -7.12 16.70 -4.27
CA THR A 39 -6.57 17.30 -5.49
C THR A 39 -5.12 17.74 -5.34
N SER A 40 -4.53 17.58 -4.16
CA SER A 40 -3.12 17.93 -3.94
C SER A 40 -2.18 16.96 -4.68
N SER A 41 -1.01 17.49 -5.03
CA SER A 41 0.01 16.73 -5.77
C SER A 41 0.48 15.49 -5.02
N ALA A 42 0.69 14.40 -5.76
CA ALA A 42 1.30 13.17 -5.27
C ALA A 42 2.80 13.08 -5.61
N HIS A 43 3.41 14.13 -6.14
CA HIS A 43 4.83 14.11 -6.51
C HIS A 43 5.74 14.02 -5.29
N PHE A 44 6.73 13.13 -5.38
CA PHE A 44 7.74 12.97 -4.36
C PHE A 44 8.79 14.08 -4.42
N GLY A 45 9.32 14.48 -3.26
CA GLY A 45 10.46 15.40 -3.17
C GLY A 45 10.11 16.89 -3.25
N ALA A 46 8.83 17.25 -3.12
CA ALA A 46 8.42 18.65 -3.00
C ALA A 46 8.87 19.26 -1.66
N GLU A 47 8.88 20.57 -1.59
CA GLU A 47 9.14 21.29 -0.34
C GLU A 47 8.14 20.85 0.76
N PRO A 48 8.56 20.83 2.03
CA PRO A 48 7.68 20.47 3.13
C PRO A 48 6.37 21.27 3.13
N ASN A 49 5.24 20.58 3.41
CA ASN A 49 3.91 21.17 3.54
C ASN A 49 3.39 21.91 2.29
N THR A 50 3.84 21.53 1.10
CA THR A 50 3.35 22.11 -0.17
C THR A 50 2.34 21.24 -0.89
N ASN A 51 2.41 19.91 -0.73
CA ASN A 51 1.45 18.97 -1.33
C ASN A 51 0.21 18.79 -0.45
N ILE A 52 -0.45 19.89 -0.17
CA ILE A 52 -1.62 19.95 0.71
C ILE A 52 -2.73 20.79 0.08
N ASP A 53 -3.95 20.52 0.51
CA ASP A 53 -5.16 21.26 0.16
C ASP A 53 -6.11 21.30 1.37
N PRO A 54 -7.28 21.96 1.31
CA PRO A 54 -8.22 22.00 2.43
C PRO A 54 -8.65 20.61 2.93
N VAL A 55 -8.78 19.63 2.04
CA VAL A 55 -9.12 18.24 2.42
C VAL A 55 -7.98 17.61 3.22
N SER A 56 -6.74 17.72 2.75
CA SER A 56 -5.56 17.18 3.44
C SER A 56 -5.36 17.79 4.82
N LEU A 57 -5.71 19.07 4.99
CA LEU A 57 -5.63 19.78 6.26
C LEU A 57 -6.82 19.48 7.19
N GLY A 58 -7.87 18.84 6.69
CA GLY A 58 -9.08 18.57 7.47
C GLY A 58 -9.85 19.81 7.85
N LEU A 59 -9.88 20.84 6.98
CA LEU A 59 -10.60 22.08 7.25
C LEU A 59 -12.11 21.85 7.32
N PRO A 60 -12.84 22.60 8.17
CA PRO A 60 -14.29 22.47 8.30
C PRO A 60 -15.01 22.68 6.96
N GLY A 61 -15.93 21.78 6.63
CA GLY A 61 -16.71 21.82 5.39
C GLY A 61 -16.01 21.27 4.16
N ALA A 62 -14.72 20.94 4.24
CA ALA A 62 -14.00 20.29 3.14
C ALA A 62 -14.36 18.81 3.07
N LEU A 63 -14.71 18.33 1.88
CA LEU A 63 -15.05 16.93 1.62
C LEU A 63 -14.03 16.32 0.66
N PRO A 64 -13.65 15.03 0.86
CA PRO A 64 -12.74 14.35 -0.02
C PRO A 64 -13.34 14.19 -1.43
N VAL A 65 -12.47 14.13 -2.42
CA VAL A 65 -12.81 13.81 -3.81
C VAL A 65 -12.03 12.58 -4.25
N VAL A 66 -12.64 11.75 -5.09
CA VAL A 66 -11.99 10.53 -5.58
C VAL A 66 -11.23 10.82 -6.86
N ASN A 67 -9.98 10.37 -6.93
CA ASN A 67 -9.17 10.39 -8.14
C ASN A 67 -9.66 9.29 -9.10
N ALA A 68 -10.32 9.68 -10.20
CA ALA A 68 -10.88 8.74 -11.18
C ALA A 68 -9.79 7.85 -11.80
N LYS A 69 -8.59 8.38 -12.03
CA LYS A 69 -7.45 7.61 -12.56
C LYS A 69 -6.98 6.54 -11.58
N GLY A 70 -6.97 6.87 -10.30
CA GLY A 70 -6.67 5.92 -9.24
C GLY A 70 -7.66 4.76 -9.19
N VAL A 71 -8.95 5.03 -9.35
CA VAL A 71 -9.99 3.99 -9.42
C VAL A 71 -9.80 3.10 -10.66
N GLU A 72 -9.59 3.69 -11.83
CA GLU A 72 -9.33 2.95 -13.08
C GLU A 72 -8.14 2.00 -12.91
N TRP A 73 -7.03 2.49 -12.37
CA TRP A 73 -5.84 1.69 -12.19
C TRP A 73 -5.99 0.62 -11.10
N ALA A 74 -6.74 0.89 -10.05
CA ALA A 74 -7.08 -0.12 -9.04
C ALA A 74 -7.88 -1.28 -9.64
N ILE A 75 -8.83 -0.99 -10.54
CA ILE A 75 -9.58 -2.01 -11.28
C ILE A 75 -8.65 -2.85 -12.16
N LYS A 76 -7.72 -2.20 -12.87
CA LYS A 76 -6.73 -2.91 -13.70
C LYS A 76 -5.84 -3.85 -12.88
N ILE A 77 -5.40 -3.41 -11.71
CA ILE A 77 -4.62 -4.25 -10.77
C ILE A 77 -5.46 -5.44 -10.34
N GLY A 78 -6.70 -5.23 -9.93
CA GLY A 78 -7.60 -6.30 -9.53
C GLY A 78 -7.81 -7.34 -10.63
N LEU A 79 -8.03 -6.89 -11.87
CA LEU A 79 -8.17 -7.78 -13.02
C LEU A 79 -6.88 -8.55 -13.34
N ALA A 80 -5.72 -7.94 -13.18
CA ALA A 80 -4.44 -8.59 -13.43
C ALA A 80 -4.11 -9.68 -12.40
N LEU A 81 -4.55 -9.49 -11.16
CA LEU A 81 -4.31 -10.42 -10.06
C LEU A 81 -5.44 -11.45 -9.86
N ASN A 82 -6.53 -11.28 -10.57
CA ASN A 82 -7.73 -12.12 -10.49
C ASN A 82 -8.36 -12.06 -9.10
#